data_5a56eb9191f62f8cf2ea9dd1dc3b578b
#
_entry.id   5a56eb9191f62f8cf2ea9dd1dc3b578b
#
_cell.length_a   1.000
_cell.length_b   1.000
_cell.length_c   1.000
_cell.angle_alpha   90.00
_cell.angle_beta   90.00
_cell.angle_gamma   90.00
#
_symmetry.space_group_name_H-M   'P 1'
#
loop_
_entity.id
_entity.type
_entity.pdbx_description
1 polymer ?
#
loop_
_entity_poly.entity_id
_entity_poly.type
_entity_poly.pdbx_seq_one_letter_code
_entity_poly.pdbx_strand_id
1 'polypeptide(L)'
;MYLMSTTRCGISAKQLQRELGVTYKTAWRIFTQIRSLMNEQQDKMSGTVEVDETYIGGKGHKQGRSTEQKTPVMGIVERDNGKVMTKVVSNVKARTLLPILWKQVPPDINTKVFTDELGSYNLVAKLGYTHERIEHAAKQYARGIVHTNTIEGFWSLVKRGIDGTRHAVSPKYLQDYLDEYGFRYNHRNSETSMFQLLLNRVLALASKVVMPYQLNSQIPLL
;
A
#
# COMPACT_ATOMS: atom_id res chain seq x y z
N MET A 1 4.29 -18.13 -4.61
CA MET A 1 4.85 -16.82 -5.03
C MET A 1 4.61 -16.55 -6.50
N TYR A 2 5.03 -17.42 -7.42
CA TYR A 2 4.88 -17.19 -8.87
C TYR A 2 3.47 -16.77 -9.28
N LEU A 3 2.43 -17.55 -8.98
CA LEU A 3 1.03 -17.21 -9.29
C LEU A 3 0.58 -15.85 -8.71
N MET A 4 1.09 -15.48 -7.56
CA MET A 4 0.76 -14.17 -6.96
C MET A 4 1.49 -13.01 -7.63
N SER A 5 2.65 -13.21 -8.19
CA SER A 5 3.46 -12.16 -8.82
C SER A 5 3.11 -11.93 -10.29
N THR A 6 2.61 -12.94 -11.00
CA THR A 6 2.37 -12.88 -12.45
C THR A 6 0.95 -12.42 -12.82
N THR A 7 0.00 -12.44 -11.90
CA THR A 7 -1.38 -12.02 -12.15
C THR A 7 -1.61 -10.55 -11.78
N ARG A 8 -2.34 -9.80 -12.62
CA ARG A 8 -2.57 -8.36 -12.42
C ARG A 8 -3.31 -8.02 -11.13
N CYS A 9 -4.31 -8.81 -10.75
CA CYS A 9 -5.13 -8.59 -9.56
C CYS A 9 -4.83 -9.55 -8.40
N GLY A 10 -3.76 -10.37 -8.53
CA GLY A 10 -3.47 -11.43 -7.59
C GLY A 10 -4.39 -12.65 -7.77
N ILE A 11 -4.27 -13.60 -6.88
CA ILE A 11 -5.10 -14.80 -6.81
C ILE A 11 -5.83 -14.85 -5.47
N SER A 12 -6.88 -15.66 -5.37
CA SER A 12 -7.53 -15.93 -4.09
C SER A 12 -6.85 -17.10 -3.35
N ALA A 13 -6.99 -17.16 -2.03
CA ALA A 13 -6.54 -18.31 -1.25
C ALA A 13 -7.27 -19.61 -1.68
N LYS A 14 -8.51 -19.50 -2.19
CA LYS A 14 -9.27 -20.63 -2.73
C LYS A 14 -8.68 -21.16 -4.04
N GLN A 15 -8.17 -20.26 -4.88
CA GLN A 15 -7.44 -20.67 -6.08
C GLN A 15 -6.12 -21.36 -5.70
N LEU A 16 -5.36 -20.77 -4.77
CA LEU A 16 -4.12 -21.36 -4.28
C LEU A 16 -4.35 -22.75 -3.67
N GLN A 17 -5.45 -22.96 -2.96
CA GLN A 17 -5.87 -24.27 -2.46
C GLN A 17 -5.98 -25.29 -3.58
N ARG A 18 -6.66 -24.95 -4.68
CA ARG A 18 -6.86 -25.85 -5.82
C ARG A 18 -5.56 -26.17 -6.54
N GLU A 19 -4.74 -25.15 -6.78
CA GLU A 19 -3.46 -25.30 -7.50
C GLU A 19 -2.44 -26.16 -6.73
N LEU A 20 -2.44 -26.08 -5.39
CA LEU A 20 -1.49 -26.82 -4.55
C LEU A 20 -2.03 -28.16 -4.02
N GLY A 21 -3.31 -28.43 -4.17
CA GLY A 21 -3.95 -29.65 -3.62
C GLY A 21 -3.93 -29.73 -2.08
N VAL A 22 -3.83 -28.59 -1.39
CA VAL A 22 -3.74 -28.52 0.08
C VAL A 22 -5.06 -28.12 0.72
N THR A 23 -5.16 -28.19 2.06
CA THR A 23 -6.34 -27.69 2.76
C THR A 23 -6.44 -26.16 2.64
N TYR A 24 -7.66 -25.60 2.75
CA TYR A 24 -7.85 -24.15 2.72
C TYR A 24 -7.06 -23.43 3.82
N LYS A 25 -6.98 -24.01 5.02
CA LYS A 25 -6.22 -23.46 6.14
C LYS A 25 -4.72 -23.34 5.79
N THR A 26 -4.16 -24.35 5.15
CA THR A 26 -2.76 -24.35 4.68
C THR A 26 -2.57 -23.33 3.57
N ALA A 27 -3.45 -23.29 2.58
CA ALA A 27 -3.40 -22.31 1.49
C ALA A 27 -3.48 -20.88 2.03
N TRP A 28 -4.38 -20.61 2.97
CA TRP A 28 -4.50 -19.31 3.62
C TRP A 28 -3.23 -18.90 4.38
N ARG A 29 -2.63 -19.82 5.13
CA ARG A 29 -1.38 -19.55 5.83
C ARG A 29 -0.24 -19.20 4.86
N ILE A 30 -0.05 -20.02 3.81
CA ILE A 30 0.96 -19.75 2.78
C ILE A 30 0.70 -18.38 2.11
N PHE A 31 -0.54 -18.09 1.81
CA PHE A 31 -0.96 -16.86 1.17
C PHE A 31 -0.64 -15.62 2.02
N THR A 32 -0.91 -15.69 3.32
CA THR A 32 -0.58 -14.61 4.27
C THR A 32 0.93 -14.42 4.42
N GLN A 33 1.69 -15.53 4.47
CA GLN A 33 3.15 -15.47 4.53
C GLN A 33 3.75 -14.82 3.27
N ILE A 34 3.24 -15.14 2.08
CA ILE A 34 3.71 -14.52 0.84
C ILE A 34 3.38 -13.02 0.84
N ARG A 35 2.21 -12.61 1.34
CA ARG A 35 1.88 -11.19 1.47
C ARG A 35 2.80 -10.44 2.40
N SER A 36 3.16 -11.03 3.54
CA SER A 36 4.11 -10.38 4.44
C SER A 36 5.48 -10.10 3.80
N LEU A 37 5.85 -10.86 2.76
CA LEU A 37 7.03 -10.56 1.94
C LEU A 37 6.83 -9.35 1.02
N MET A 38 5.59 -8.96 0.74
CA MET A 38 5.27 -7.80 -0.10
C MET A 38 5.20 -6.49 0.70
N ASN A 39 5.22 -6.57 2.02
CA ASN A 39 5.37 -5.39 2.86
C ASN A 39 6.75 -4.77 2.64
N GLU A 40 6.78 -3.48 2.33
CA GLU A 40 8.01 -2.72 2.09
C GLU A 40 8.08 -1.53 3.02
N GLN A 41 9.24 -1.35 3.64
CA GLN A 41 9.58 -0.03 4.16
C GLN A 41 9.85 0.88 2.95
N GLN A 42 8.94 1.81 2.71
CA GLN A 42 9.10 2.77 1.63
C GLN A 42 10.20 3.76 1.97
N ASP A 43 11.07 4.05 1.00
CA ASP A 43 11.97 5.19 1.06
C ASP A 43 11.16 6.49 1.23
N LYS A 44 11.82 7.53 1.74
CA LYS A 44 11.18 8.84 1.82
C LYS A 44 10.80 9.31 0.43
N MET A 45 9.64 9.95 0.34
CA MET A 45 9.13 10.54 -0.90
C MET A 45 9.45 12.03 -0.96
N SER A 46 9.63 12.55 -2.17
CA SER A 46 9.99 13.95 -2.44
C SER A 46 9.38 14.44 -3.76
N GLY A 47 9.69 15.65 -4.18
CA GLY A 47 9.21 16.18 -5.47
C GLY A 47 7.70 16.41 -5.48
N THR A 48 6.99 15.90 -6.46
CA THR A 48 5.53 16.07 -6.57
C THR A 48 4.79 14.88 -5.95
N VAL A 49 4.05 15.14 -4.89
CA VAL A 49 3.36 14.12 -4.09
C VAL A 49 1.84 14.38 -4.11
N GLU A 50 1.06 13.36 -4.41
CA GLU A 50 -0.39 13.36 -4.23
C GLU A 50 -0.77 12.63 -2.95
N VAL A 51 -1.69 13.21 -2.18
CA VAL A 51 -2.20 12.62 -0.94
C VAL A 51 -3.72 12.60 -1.00
N ASP A 52 -4.30 11.45 -0.72
CA ASP A 52 -5.74 11.23 -0.74
C ASP A 52 -6.13 10.14 0.25
N GLU A 53 -7.38 10.11 0.67
CA GLU A 53 -7.92 9.02 1.46
C GLU A 53 -9.10 8.35 0.77
N THR A 54 -9.25 7.09 1.09
CA THR A 54 -10.38 6.30 0.62
C THR A 54 -10.93 5.42 1.73
N TYR A 55 -12.13 4.91 1.51
CA TYR A 55 -12.82 4.02 2.43
C TYR A 55 -13.03 2.65 1.76
N ILE A 56 -12.54 1.59 2.41
CA ILE A 56 -12.57 0.22 1.89
C ILE A 56 -13.37 -0.68 2.83
N GLY A 57 -14.11 -1.63 2.23
CA GLY A 57 -14.94 -2.60 2.96
C GLY A 57 -16.33 -2.08 3.26
N GLY A 58 -17.06 -2.83 4.10
CA GLY A 58 -18.43 -2.52 4.49
C GLY A 58 -19.45 -2.74 3.38
N LYS A 59 -20.27 -3.77 3.51
CA LYS A 59 -21.54 -3.86 2.75
C LYS A 59 -22.57 -3.00 3.48
N GLY A 60 -22.53 -1.69 3.25
CA GLY A 60 -23.57 -0.80 3.78
C GLY A 60 -24.89 -1.11 3.10
N HIS A 61 -25.89 -1.53 3.89
CA HIS A 61 -27.29 -1.63 3.42
C HIS A 61 -27.93 -0.25 3.21
N LYS A 62 -27.25 0.82 3.58
CA LYS A 62 -27.73 2.20 3.38
C LYS A 62 -27.26 2.70 2.01
N GLN A 63 -28.21 3.10 1.19
CA GLN A 63 -27.94 3.83 -0.05
C GLN A 63 -27.22 5.15 0.28
N GLY A 64 -26.16 5.47 -0.45
CA GLY A 64 -25.42 6.72 -0.35
C GLY A 64 -23.96 6.58 0.09
N ARG A 65 -23.34 7.71 0.43
CA ARG A 65 -21.92 7.84 0.80
C ARG A 65 -21.62 7.43 2.27
N SER A 66 -22.41 6.51 2.87
CA SER A 66 -22.15 6.09 4.26
C SER A 66 -20.79 5.42 4.38
N THR A 67 -20.00 5.89 5.35
CA THR A 67 -18.67 5.37 5.70
C THR A 67 -18.71 4.50 6.98
N GLU A 68 -19.87 4.33 7.59
CA GLU A 68 -20.11 3.68 8.89
C GLU A 68 -19.57 2.27 8.81
N GLN A 69 -19.19 1.51 8.36
CA GLN A 69 -18.62 0.14 8.34
C GLN A 69 -17.41 0.02 7.41
N LYS A 70 -16.92 1.15 6.91
CA LYS A 70 -15.76 1.16 6.04
C LYS A 70 -14.51 1.55 6.81
N THR A 71 -13.41 0.98 6.43
CA THR A 71 -12.10 1.28 7.01
C THR A 71 -11.44 2.40 6.22
N PRO A 72 -11.10 3.54 6.84
CA PRO A 72 -10.38 4.59 6.16
C PRO A 72 -8.94 4.21 5.91
N VAL A 73 -8.45 4.58 4.75
CA VAL A 73 -7.08 4.33 4.28
C VAL A 73 -6.52 5.62 3.71
N MET A 74 -5.33 6.00 4.16
CA MET A 74 -4.55 7.08 3.57
C MET A 74 -3.61 6.53 2.51
N GLY A 75 -3.48 7.22 1.40
CA GLY A 75 -2.50 6.95 0.35
C GLY A 75 -1.64 8.16 0.05
N ILE A 76 -0.41 7.91 -0.31
CA ILE A 76 0.57 8.90 -0.76
C ILE A 76 1.22 8.34 -2.02
N VAL A 77 1.22 9.13 -3.11
CA VAL A 77 1.90 8.77 -4.36
C VAL A 77 2.93 9.83 -4.70
N GLU A 78 4.16 9.41 -4.94
CA GLU A 78 5.20 10.22 -5.54
C GLU A 78 5.10 10.10 -7.06
N ARG A 79 4.84 11.20 -7.76
CA ARG A 79 4.61 11.17 -9.22
C ARG A 79 5.86 10.80 -10.00
N ASP A 80 7.00 11.36 -9.63
CA ASP A 80 8.24 11.28 -10.40
C ASP A 80 8.74 9.84 -10.50
N ASN A 81 8.72 9.11 -9.40
CA ASN A 81 9.13 7.70 -9.33
C ASN A 81 7.94 6.73 -9.45
N GLY A 82 6.71 7.25 -9.43
CA GLY A 82 5.50 6.47 -9.50
C GLY A 82 5.36 5.47 -8.34
N LYS A 83 5.89 5.78 -7.17
CA LYS A 83 5.79 4.96 -5.95
C LYS A 83 4.55 5.33 -5.15
N VAL A 84 3.94 4.34 -4.51
CA VAL A 84 2.79 4.51 -3.63
C VAL A 84 3.06 3.93 -2.25
N MET A 85 2.60 4.63 -1.23
CA MET A 85 2.48 4.15 0.15
C MET A 85 1.03 4.23 0.60
N THR A 86 0.56 3.21 1.30
CA THR A 86 -0.79 3.18 1.85
C THR A 86 -0.76 2.82 3.33
N LYS A 87 -1.67 3.42 4.10
CA LYS A 87 -1.79 3.17 5.53
C LYS A 87 -3.24 3.11 5.95
N VAL A 88 -3.64 1.99 6.56
CA VAL A 88 -4.91 1.91 7.29
C VAL A 88 -4.84 2.86 8.49
N VAL A 89 -5.83 3.71 8.62
CA VAL A 89 -5.89 4.72 9.69
C VAL A 89 -7.16 4.56 10.52
N SER A 90 -7.14 5.04 11.75
CA SER A 90 -8.33 4.98 12.63
C SER A 90 -9.40 6.00 12.25
N ASN A 91 -8.99 7.10 11.64
CA ASN A 91 -9.86 8.19 11.19
C ASN A 91 -9.07 9.12 10.25
N VAL A 92 -9.78 10.00 9.55
CA VAL A 92 -9.21 10.98 8.59
C VAL A 92 -9.01 12.37 9.20
N LYS A 93 -8.82 12.48 10.52
CA LYS A 93 -8.55 13.76 11.17
C LYS A 93 -7.09 14.19 10.94
N ALA A 94 -6.86 15.50 10.91
CA ALA A 94 -5.51 16.07 10.73
C ALA A 94 -4.46 15.46 11.68
N ARG A 95 -4.79 15.30 12.95
CA ARG A 95 -3.89 14.68 13.95
C ARG A 95 -3.48 13.24 13.64
N THR A 96 -4.23 12.54 12.79
CA THR A 96 -3.92 11.16 12.35
C THR A 96 -3.14 11.17 11.04
N LEU A 97 -3.55 11.99 10.07
CA LEU A 97 -2.97 11.99 8.72
C LEU A 97 -1.65 12.75 8.64
N LEU A 98 -1.54 13.92 9.26
CA LEU A 98 -0.35 14.78 9.14
C LEU A 98 0.95 14.15 9.67
N PRO A 99 0.97 13.41 10.79
CA PRO A 99 2.17 12.71 11.23
C PRO A 99 2.63 11.62 10.25
N ILE A 100 1.70 10.95 9.55
CA ILE A 100 2.01 9.94 8.54
C ILE A 100 2.63 10.63 7.32
N LEU A 101 2.02 11.71 6.85
CA LEU A 101 2.56 12.53 5.76
C LEU A 101 3.97 13.00 6.11
N TRP A 102 4.16 13.64 7.26
CA TRP A 102 5.44 14.18 7.70
C TRP A 102 6.53 13.12 7.82
N LYS A 103 6.16 11.94 8.31
CA LYS A 103 7.08 10.81 8.39
C LYS A 103 7.49 10.30 7.02
N GLN A 104 6.58 10.22 6.06
CA GLN A 104 6.83 9.63 4.74
C GLN A 104 7.45 10.63 3.77
N VAL A 105 7.02 11.87 3.84
CA VAL A 105 7.44 12.98 2.98
C VAL A 105 8.07 14.03 3.89
N PRO A 106 9.39 14.04 4.09
CA PRO A 106 10.05 15.09 4.90
C PRO A 106 9.77 16.47 4.31
N PRO A 107 9.45 17.49 5.14
CA PRO A 107 9.22 18.83 4.66
C PRO A 107 10.43 19.38 3.90
N ASP A 108 10.20 19.82 2.68
CA ASP A 108 11.15 20.53 1.82
C ASP A 108 10.37 21.57 1.01
N ILE A 109 10.93 22.76 0.86
CA ILE A 109 10.33 23.83 0.06
C ILE A 109 10.11 23.44 -1.40
N ASN A 110 10.91 22.51 -1.93
CA ASN A 110 10.77 21.99 -3.28
C ASN A 110 9.72 20.88 -3.39
N THR A 111 9.26 20.35 -2.25
CA THR A 111 8.23 19.31 -2.26
C THR A 111 6.84 19.92 -2.40
N LYS A 112 6.16 19.56 -3.49
CA LYS A 112 4.79 19.96 -3.78
C LYS A 112 3.83 18.87 -3.32
N VAL A 113 2.90 19.22 -2.45
CA VAL A 113 1.87 18.31 -1.94
C VAL A 113 0.53 18.71 -2.53
N PHE A 114 -0.08 17.81 -3.29
CA PHE A 114 -1.41 17.99 -3.85
C PHE A 114 -2.42 17.13 -3.07
N THR A 115 -3.49 17.76 -2.62
CA THR A 115 -4.59 17.09 -1.89
C THR A 115 -5.94 17.50 -2.46
N ASP A 116 -6.98 16.79 -2.07
CA ASP A 116 -8.35 17.27 -2.23
C ASP A 116 -8.68 18.41 -1.24
N GLU A 117 -9.96 18.78 -1.19
CA GLU A 117 -10.49 19.85 -0.33
C GLU A 117 -10.73 19.42 1.14
N LEU A 118 -10.34 18.21 1.56
CA LEU A 118 -10.56 17.76 2.93
C LEU A 118 -9.91 18.69 3.96
N GLY A 119 -10.70 19.18 4.91
CA GLY A 119 -10.25 20.14 5.94
C GLY A 119 -9.07 19.65 6.80
N SER A 120 -8.81 18.34 6.84
CA SER A 120 -7.66 17.76 7.53
C SER A 120 -6.32 18.17 6.96
N TYR A 121 -6.27 18.60 5.69
CA TYR A 121 -5.06 19.07 5.01
C TYR A 121 -4.82 20.57 5.13
N ASN A 122 -5.69 21.32 5.85
CA ASN A 122 -5.56 22.79 6.01
C ASN A 122 -4.23 23.24 6.62
N LEU A 123 -3.58 22.37 7.35
CA LEU A 123 -2.33 22.67 8.03
C LEU A 123 -1.07 22.23 7.25
N VAL A 124 -1.22 21.59 6.08
CA VAL A 124 -0.08 21.06 5.30
C VAL A 124 0.90 22.18 4.95
N ALA A 125 0.42 23.34 4.46
CA ALA A 125 1.31 24.48 4.17
C ALA A 125 2.07 24.98 5.40
N LYS A 126 1.47 24.89 6.61
CA LYS A 126 2.13 25.30 7.86
C LYS A 126 3.23 24.33 8.29
N LEU A 127 3.27 23.13 7.72
CA LEU A 127 4.32 22.14 7.97
C LEU A 127 5.56 22.33 7.07
N GLY A 128 5.56 23.36 6.20
CA GLY A 128 6.71 23.68 5.35
C GLY A 128 6.65 23.11 3.93
N TYR A 129 5.49 22.64 3.49
CA TYR A 129 5.30 22.18 2.11
C TYR A 129 4.74 23.27 1.20
N THR A 130 5.07 23.22 -0.09
CA THR A 130 4.28 23.90 -1.13
C THR A 130 3.01 23.09 -1.33
N HIS A 131 1.88 23.58 -0.78
CA HIS A 131 0.61 22.86 -0.77
C HIS A 131 -0.39 23.49 -1.74
N GLU A 132 -0.94 22.68 -2.64
CA GLU A 132 -2.03 23.09 -3.54
C GLU A 132 -3.21 22.11 -3.41
N ARG A 133 -4.41 22.65 -3.51
CA ARG A 133 -5.67 21.90 -3.36
C ARG A 133 -6.45 21.86 -4.65
N ILE A 134 -7.17 20.78 -4.83
CA ILE A 134 -8.12 20.57 -5.91
C ILE A 134 -9.54 20.71 -5.34
N GLU A 135 -10.30 21.65 -5.88
CA GLU A 135 -11.70 21.88 -5.49
C GLU A 135 -12.63 21.07 -6.41
N HIS A 136 -12.97 19.85 -6.02
CA HIS A 136 -13.92 19.02 -6.76
C HIS A 136 -15.33 19.59 -6.79
N ALA A 137 -15.72 20.38 -5.79
CA ALA A 137 -17.02 21.07 -5.74
C ALA A 137 -17.24 22.04 -6.90
N ALA A 138 -16.16 22.63 -7.44
CA ALA A 138 -16.20 23.54 -8.60
C ALA A 138 -16.15 22.80 -9.95
N LYS A 139 -16.30 21.46 -10.00
CA LYS A 139 -16.08 20.63 -11.20
C LYS A 139 -14.70 20.81 -11.83
N GLN A 140 -13.74 21.31 -11.10
CA GLN A 140 -12.33 21.37 -11.51
C GLN A 140 -11.66 20.05 -11.18
N TYR A 141 -11.56 19.16 -12.15
CA TYR A 141 -10.88 17.85 -12.00
C TYR A 141 -9.36 17.98 -12.17
N ALA A 142 -8.88 19.09 -12.72
CA ALA A 142 -7.46 19.40 -12.81
C ALA A 142 -7.27 20.90 -13.07
N ARG A 143 -6.27 21.50 -12.47
CA ARG A 143 -5.80 22.87 -12.73
C ARG A 143 -4.38 22.80 -13.29
N GLY A 144 -4.27 22.44 -14.58
CA GLY A 144 -2.97 22.15 -15.20
C GLY A 144 -2.32 20.90 -14.59
N ILE A 145 -1.17 21.06 -13.96
CA ILE A 145 -0.43 19.96 -13.30
C ILE A 145 -0.99 19.59 -11.91
N VAL A 146 -1.90 20.41 -11.34
CA VAL A 146 -2.48 20.18 -10.01
C VAL A 146 -3.67 19.24 -10.16
N HIS A 147 -3.52 18.00 -9.73
CA HIS A 147 -4.56 16.97 -9.75
C HIS A 147 -4.20 15.83 -8.76
N THR A 148 -5.17 14.97 -8.47
CA THR A 148 -5.00 13.72 -7.67
C THR A 148 -5.26 12.46 -8.51
N ASN A 149 -5.18 12.58 -9.83
CA ASN A 149 -5.55 11.51 -10.75
C ASN A 149 -4.69 10.24 -10.58
N THR A 150 -3.43 10.39 -10.14
CA THR A 150 -2.52 9.24 -10.00
C THR A 150 -2.96 8.38 -8.82
N ILE A 151 -3.23 8.98 -7.67
CA ILE A 151 -3.70 8.26 -6.49
C ILE A 151 -5.12 7.71 -6.69
N GLU A 152 -6.00 8.46 -7.38
CA GLU A 152 -7.35 7.99 -7.72
C GLU A 152 -7.30 6.76 -8.64
N GLY A 153 -6.39 6.76 -9.62
CA GLY A 153 -6.12 5.61 -10.48
C GLY A 153 -5.67 4.38 -9.68
N PHE A 154 -4.79 4.59 -8.70
CA PHE A 154 -4.38 3.53 -7.79
C PHE A 154 -5.55 3.00 -6.94
N TRP A 155 -6.38 3.87 -6.36
CA TRP A 155 -7.58 3.44 -5.62
C TRP A 155 -8.56 2.66 -6.49
N SER A 156 -8.74 3.06 -7.73
CA SER A 156 -9.57 2.33 -8.69
C SER A 156 -9.04 0.91 -8.92
N LEU A 157 -7.72 0.73 -9.01
CA LEU A 157 -7.09 -0.59 -9.12
C LEU A 157 -7.35 -1.44 -7.87
N VAL A 158 -7.13 -0.87 -6.68
CA VAL A 158 -7.32 -1.55 -5.39
C VAL A 158 -8.77 -2.00 -5.22
N LYS A 159 -9.74 -1.09 -5.43
CA LYS A 159 -11.17 -1.38 -5.28
C LYS A 159 -11.63 -2.47 -6.24
N ARG A 160 -11.29 -2.37 -7.52
CA ARG A 160 -11.62 -3.42 -8.51
C ARG A 160 -11.03 -4.78 -8.15
N GLY A 161 -9.80 -4.80 -7.64
CA GLY A 161 -9.17 -6.05 -7.26
C GLY A 161 -9.78 -6.67 -5.99
N ILE A 162 -10.18 -5.86 -5.02
CA ILE A 162 -10.88 -6.34 -3.82
C ILE A 162 -12.28 -6.84 -4.19
N ASP A 163 -13.05 -6.09 -4.95
CA ASP A 163 -14.41 -6.46 -5.32
C ASP A 163 -14.45 -7.67 -6.26
N GLY A 164 -13.54 -7.73 -7.24
CA GLY A 164 -13.52 -8.80 -8.25
C GLY A 164 -12.94 -10.13 -7.76
N THR A 165 -11.91 -10.10 -6.94
CA THR A 165 -11.18 -11.33 -6.55
C THR A 165 -11.56 -11.84 -5.16
N ARG A 166 -12.00 -10.97 -4.26
CA ARG A 166 -12.09 -11.26 -2.82
C ARG A 166 -13.44 -10.97 -2.20
N HIS A 167 -14.30 -10.20 -2.89
CA HIS A 167 -15.66 -9.79 -2.52
C HIS A 167 -15.75 -9.04 -1.18
N ALA A 168 -14.91 -9.34 -0.19
CA ALA A 168 -14.80 -8.62 1.08
C ALA A 168 -13.44 -8.90 1.73
N VAL A 169 -12.89 -7.90 2.40
CA VAL A 169 -11.65 -7.99 3.19
C VAL A 169 -11.95 -7.52 4.60
N SER A 170 -11.59 -8.34 5.60
CA SER A 170 -11.70 -7.93 6.99
C SER A 170 -10.73 -6.78 7.29
N PRO A 171 -11.15 -5.77 8.07
CA PRO A 171 -10.28 -4.66 8.49
C PRO A 171 -8.94 -5.12 9.08
N LYS A 172 -8.96 -6.25 9.80
CA LYS A 172 -7.76 -6.86 10.41
C LYS A 172 -6.65 -7.17 9.40
N TYR A 173 -7.02 -7.55 8.17
CA TYR A 173 -6.07 -7.96 7.13
C TYR A 173 -5.96 -6.93 6.00
N LEU A 174 -6.65 -5.81 6.10
CA LEU A 174 -6.73 -4.84 5.01
C LEU A 174 -5.34 -4.29 4.65
N GLN A 175 -4.48 -4.00 5.64
CA GLN A 175 -3.13 -3.52 5.38
C GLN A 175 -2.31 -4.52 4.53
N ASP A 176 -2.38 -5.81 4.82
CA ASP A 176 -1.65 -6.84 4.05
C ASP A 176 -2.08 -6.86 2.57
N TYR A 177 -3.36 -6.58 2.30
CA TYR A 177 -3.86 -6.47 0.93
C TYR A 177 -3.37 -5.18 0.26
N LEU A 178 -3.36 -4.09 0.98
CA LEU A 178 -2.85 -2.81 0.48
C LEU A 178 -1.35 -2.89 0.18
N ASP A 179 -0.59 -3.56 1.03
CA ASP A 179 0.83 -3.82 0.82
C ASP A 179 1.06 -4.67 -0.45
N GLU A 180 0.21 -5.67 -0.71
CA GLU A 180 0.24 -6.45 -1.97
C GLU A 180 0.00 -5.56 -3.19
N TYR A 181 -1.00 -4.66 -3.15
CA TYR A 181 -1.27 -3.74 -4.26
C TYR A 181 -0.18 -2.68 -4.41
N GLY A 182 0.33 -2.15 -3.30
CA GLY A 182 1.45 -1.22 -3.28
C GLY A 182 2.71 -1.82 -3.89
N PHE A 183 3.09 -3.04 -3.47
CA PHE A 183 4.21 -3.78 -4.04
C PHE A 183 4.10 -3.95 -5.56
N ARG A 184 2.91 -4.38 -6.05
CA ARG A 184 2.68 -4.54 -7.49
C ARG A 184 2.77 -3.23 -8.25
N TYR A 185 2.23 -2.17 -7.67
CA TYR A 185 2.25 -0.84 -8.27
C TYR A 185 3.67 -0.28 -8.34
N ASN A 186 4.43 -0.41 -7.26
CA ASN A 186 5.78 0.10 -7.14
C ASN A 186 6.79 -0.63 -8.05
N HIS A 187 6.53 -1.91 -8.34
CA HIS A 187 7.41 -2.73 -9.18
C HIS A 187 6.85 -2.99 -10.59
N ARG A 188 5.80 -2.27 -11.02
CA ARG A 188 5.17 -2.49 -12.34
C ARG A 188 6.08 -2.26 -13.53
N ASN A 189 7.07 -1.38 -13.37
CA ASN A 189 8.06 -1.01 -14.39
C ASN A 189 9.48 -1.49 -14.03
N SER A 190 9.62 -2.40 -13.04
CA SER A 190 10.92 -2.92 -12.65
C SER A 190 11.47 -3.89 -13.71
N GLU A 191 12.75 -3.79 -14.01
CA GLU A 191 13.47 -4.75 -14.87
C GLU A 191 13.52 -6.14 -14.23
N THR A 192 13.61 -6.20 -12.89
CA THR A 192 13.56 -7.44 -12.13
C THR A 192 12.13 -7.88 -11.93
N SER A 193 11.81 -9.13 -12.27
CA SER A 193 10.46 -9.66 -12.10
C SER A 193 10.04 -9.65 -10.62
N MET A 194 8.75 -9.40 -10.35
CA MET A 194 8.21 -9.43 -8.97
C MET A 194 8.44 -10.78 -8.29
N PHE A 195 8.45 -11.87 -9.06
CA PHE A 195 8.78 -13.21 -8.54
C PHE A 195 10.22 -13.26 -8.02
N GLN A 196 11.18 -12.74 -8.79
CA GLN A 196 12.59 -12.71 -8.39
C GLN A 196 12.81 -11.82 -7.17
N LEU A 197 12.14 -10.67 -7.09
CA LEU A 197 12.17 -9.80 -5.92
C LEU A 197 11.69 -10.52 -4.66
N LEU A 198 10.58 -11.25 -4.76
CA LEU A 198 10.05 -12.04 -3.63
C LEU A 198 10.98 -13.21 -3.26
N LEU A 199 11.58 -13.88 -4.23
CA LEU A 199 12.53 -14.95 -4.00
C LEU A 199 13.77 -14.44 -3.25
N ASN A 200 14.32 -13.31 -3.67
CA ASN A 200 15.45 -12.67 -3.00
C ASN A 200 15.15 -12.33 -1.53
N ARG A 201 13.91 -11.89 -1.22
CA ARG A 201 13.48 -11.65 0.16
C ARG A 201 13.41 -12.92 1.00
N VAL A 202 12.95 -14.03 0.43
CA VAL A 202 12.97 -15.33 1.13
C VAL A 202 14.40 -15.74 1.43
N LEU A 203 15.31 -15.63 0.46
CA LEU A 203 16.72 -15.98 0.65
C LEU A 203 17.38 -15.11 1.73
N ALA A 204 17.11 -13.79 1.73
CA ALA A 204 17.60 -12.86 2.76
C ALA A 204 17.06 -13.19 4.17
N LEU A 205 15.83 -13.68 4.28
CA LEU A 205 15.28 -14.14 5.55
C LEU A 205 15.91 -15.46 6.00
N ALA A 206 16.09 -16.41 5.08
CA ALA A 206 16.72 -17.70 5.36
C ALA A 206 18.17 -17.51 5.84
N SER A 207 18.95 -16.63 5.21
CA SER A 207 20.34 -16.36 5.63
C SER A 207 20.43 -15.80 7.07
N LYS A 208 19.47 -14.94 7.47
CA LYS A 208 19.39 -14.41 8.85
C LYS A 208 19.08 -15.49 9.89
N VAL A 209 18.39 -16.55 9.51
CA VAL A 209 18.05 -17.67 10.41
C VAL A 209 19.22 -18.67 10.54
N VAL A 210 20.02 -18.84 9.51
CA VAL A 210 21.13 -19.82 9.47
C VAL A 210 22.40 -19.28 10.15
N MET A 211 22.65 -17.97 10.13
CA MET A 211 23.86 -17.35 10.72
C MET A 211 24.09 -17.61 12.23
N PRO A 212 23.08 -17.72 13.12
CA PRO A 212 23.33 -17.96 14.54
C PRO A 212 23.94 -19.32 14.88
N TYR A 213 23.86 -20.29 13.98
CA TYR A 213 24.35 -21.67 14.24
C TYR A 213 25.82 -21.91 13.84
N GLN A 214 26.46 -21.02 13.11
CA GLN A 214 27.85 -21.21 12.66
C GLN A 214 28.94 -20.66 13.61
N LEU A 215 28.56 -19.97 14.68
CA LEU A 215 29.54 -19.33 15.59
C LEU A 215 29.97 -20.17 16.79
N ASN A 216 29.52 -21.42 16.92
CA ASN A 216 29.85 -22.25 18.09
C ASN A 216 30.62 -23.56 17.78
N SER A 217 31.26 -23.70 16.62
CA SER A 217 32.14 -24.82 16.31
C SER A 217 33.61 -24.47 16.37
N GLN A 218 34.08 -23.85 17.46
CA GLN A 218 35.47 -23.94 17.86
C GLN A 218 35.54 -25.05 18.92
N ILE A 219 35.68 -26.29 18.48
CA ILE A 219 36.15 -27.38 19.31
C ILE A 219 37.67 -27.16 19.46
N PRO A 220 38.23 -26.99 20.67
CA PRO A 220 39.67 -26.99 20.83
C PRO A 220 40.15 -28.43 20.59
N LEU A 221 41.03 -28.59 19.61
CA LEU A 221 41.84 -29.81 19.46
C LEU A 221 42.79 -29.87 20.64
N LEU A 222 42.62 -30.89 21.47
CA LEU A 222 43.63 -31.40 22.40
C LEU A 222 44.61 -32.27 21.63
#